data_05d8156abdbb39204fc3fe7f388e3da2
#
_entry.id   05d8156abdbb39204fc3fe7f388e3da2
#
_cell.length_a   1.000
_cell.length_b   1.000
_cell.length_c   1.000
_cell.angle_alpha   90.00
_cell.angle_beta   90.00
_cell.angle_gamma   90.00
#
_symmetry.space_group_name_H-M   'P 1'
#
loop_
_entity.id
_entity.type
_entity.pdbx_description
1 polymer ?
#
loop_
_entity_poly.entity_id
_entity_poly.type
_entity_poly.pdbx_seq_one_letter_code
_entity_poly.pdbx_strand_id
1 'polypeptide(L)'
;MLSTEFERVTLPLADAFTISRGTQTTAENVVVRITDDEGTTGVGAAAPSAHYGETAATVEAVLPDLLAVVESVDDPHAIAAIERKLRGVVEDNPAARTAVDVALHDLAAKRLGVPLYRQWGLDPEQAPKTSFTIGLDETDRMREKTRAAVDDGYDVLKIKLGTDRDEEIVAAVREEAPEARIRVDANEAWTPREAVRMTDRLASYGVEFVEQPVPASDPEGLRFVYERSALPIAADESCVTLPDVPAVADRTDIVNLKLMKCGGLPEARRMIAAARAHGLEVMLGCMIETNAAIAAACHLAPLLDYADLDGALLLDDDEYAGVPIDGSEIRLDALADRGLTGTGARRTE
;
A
#
# COMPACT_ATOMS: atom_id res chain seq x y z
N MET A 1 22.47 -7.11 -21.96
CA MET A 1 22.35 -8.17 -20.92
C MET A 1 21.96 -7.49 -19.63
N LEU A 2 20.89 -8.00 -18.98
CA LEU A 2 20.44 -7.49 -17.69
C LEU A 2 21.35 -8.03 -16.58
N SER A 3 21.73 -7.15 -15.66
CA SER A 3 22.40 -7.50 -14.40
C SER A 3 21.50 -7.14 -13.23
N THR A 4 21.54 -7.96 -12.19
CA THR A 4 20.63 -7.83 -11.04
C THR A 4 21.40 -7.79 -9.73
N GLU A 5 20.91 -7.01 -8.79
CA GLU A 5 21.42 -6.96 -7.42
C GLU A 5 20.29 -6.68 -6.43
N PHE A 6 20.48 -7.04 -5.18
CA PHE A 6 19.57 -6.67 -4.12
C PHE A 6 20.33 -6.41 -2.81
N GLU A 7 19.70 -5.63 -1.94
CA GLU A 7 20.23 -5.35 -0.61
C GLU A 7 19.09 -5.22 0.40
N ARG A 8 19.31 -5.67 1.62
CA ARG A 8 18.42 -5.43 2.75
C ARG A 8 18.71 -4.06 3.34
N VAL A 9 17.64 -3.31 3.62
CA VAL A 9 17.71 -1.99 4.25
C VAL A 9 16.83 -1.97 5.50
N THR A 10 17.35 -1.40 6.58
CA THR A 10 16.62 -1.17 7.82
C THR A 10 16.26 0.31 7.87
N LEU A 11 14.99 0.61 7.82
CA LEU A 11 14.44 1.96 7.74
C LEU A 11 13.93 2.38 9.12
N PRO A 12 14.53 3.39 9.78
CA PRO A 12 14.00 3.92 11.03
C PRO A 12 12.68 4.66 10.77
N LEU A 13 11.73 4.53 11.71
CA LEU A 13 10.50 5.29 11.69
C LEU A 13 10.67 6.62 12.43
N ALA A 14 10.04 7.68 11.95
CA ALA A 14 10.04 8.99 12.61
C ALA A 14 9.39 8.94 14.00
N ASP A 15 8.33 8.14 14.14
CA ASP A 15 7.66 7.82 15.41
C ASP A 15 7.42 6.32 15.52
N ALA A 16 7.32 5.78 16.72
CA ALA A 16 6.90 4.41 16.94
C ALA A 16 5.48 4.20 16.35
N PHE A 17 5.34 3.20 15.51
CA PHE A 17 4.08 2.89 14.83
C PHE A 17 3.40 1.69 15.47
N THR A 18 2.25 1.93 16.08
CA THR A 18 1.47 0.92 16.79
C THR A 18 0.15 0.64 16.09
N ILE A 19 -0.18 -0.62 15.95
CA ILE A 19 -1.49 -1.13 15.53
C ILE A 19 -1.99 -2.14 16.57
N SER A 20 -3.21 -2.66 16.43
CA SER A 20 -3.77 -3.67 17.36
C SER A 20 -2.87 -4.89 17.59
N ARG A 21 -2.01 -5.24 16.63
CA ARG A 21 -1.13 -6.42 16.67
C ARG A 21 0.28 -6.17 17.20
N GLY A 22 0.68 -4.94 17.48
CA GLY A 22 2.00 -4.62 18.01
C GLY A 22 2.58 -3.28 17.58
N THR A 23 3.79 -3.01 18.03
CA THR A 23 4.54 -1.76 17.79
C THR A 23 5.83 -2.06 17.05
N GLN A 24 6.18 -1.21 16.09
CA GLN A 24 7.47 -1.23 15.39
C GLN A 24 8.10 0.16 15.37
N THR A 25 9.43 0.20 15.38
CA THR A 25 10.25 1.42 15.30
C THR A 25 11.17 1.41 14.09
N THR A 26 11.22 0.30 13.38
CA THR A 26 11.99 0.12 12.15
C THR A 26 11.17 -0.75 11.18
N ALA A 27 11.38 -0.57 9.87
CA ALA A 27 10.87 -1.44 8.83
C ALA A 27 12.04 -2.09 8.07
N GLU A 28 11.95 -3.42 7.87
CA GLU A 28 12.94 -4.16 7.10
C GLU A 28 12.45 -4.31 5.67
N ASN A 29 13.11 -3.64 4.74
CA ASN A 29 12.82 -3.73 3.31
C ASN A 29 13.99 -4.42 2.57
N VAL A 30 13.72 -4.92 1.35
CA VAL A 30 14.77 -5.45 0.46
C VAL A 30 14.63 -4.76 -0.88
N VAL A 31 15.63 -3.97 -1.24
CA VAL A 31 15.68 -3.22 -2.50
C VAL A 31 16.28 -4.10 -3.58
N VAL A 32 15.65 -4.11 -4.77
CA VAL A 32 16.11 -4.80 -5.98
C VAL A 32 16.46 -3.77 -7.04
N ARG A 33 17.61 -3.96 -7.71
CA ARG A 33 18.03 -3.16 -8.87
C ARG A 33 18.27 -4.07 -10.07
N ILE A 34 17.76 -3.66 -11.21
CA ILE A 34 17.95 -4.34 -12.50
C ILE A 34 18.53 -3.32 -13.46
N THR A 35 19.74 -3.58 -13.94
CA THR A 35 20.49 -2.66 -14.81
C THR A 35 20.69 -3.28 -16.18
N ASP A 36 20.42 -2.51 -17.23
CA ASP A 36 20.67 -2.92 -18.63
C ASP A 36 22.10 -2.63 -19.09
N ASP A 37 22.42 -3.01 -20.33
CA ASP A 37 23.73 -2.81 -20.96
C ASP A 37 24.04 -1.34 -21.32
N GLU A 38 23.05 -0.46 -21.26
CA GLU A 38 23.22 0.99 -21.43
C GLU A 38 23.44 1.71 -20.07
N GLY A 39 23.38 0.97 -18.95
CA GLY A 39 23.53 1.50 -17.60
C GLY A 39 22.25 2.10 -17.00
N THR A 40 21.09 1.90 -17.66
CA THR A 40 19.79 2.30 -17.08
C THR A 40 19.40 1.32 -16.00
N THR A 41 19.08 1.83 -14.82
CA THR A 41 18.70 1.00 -13.66
C THR A 41 17.25 1.21 -13.28
N GLY A 42 16.50 0.11 -13.25
CA GLY A 42 15.19 0.03 -12.63
C GLY A 42 15.29 -0.39 -11.17
N VAL A 43 14.45 0.20 -10.33
CA VAL A 43 14.48 -0.01 -8.88
C VAL A 43 13.08 -0.46 -8.40
N GLY A 44 13.06 -1.39 -7.48
CA GLY A 44 11.87 -1.83 -6.76
C GLY A 44 12.24 -2.30 -5.36
N ALA A 45 11.26 -2.44 -4.48
CA ALA A 45 11.53 -2.95 -3.14
C ALA A 45 10.43 -3.88 -2.65
N ALA A 46 10.80 -4.81 -1.77
CA ALA A 46 9.91 -5.63 -0.95
C ALA A 46 9.81 -5.06 0.45
N ALA A 47 8.60 -4.95 0.98
CA ALA A 47 8.33 -4.69 2.39
C ALA A 47 7.51 -5.85 2.95
N PRO A 48 8.17 -6.96 3.30
CA PRO A 48 7.50 -8.17 3.74
C PRO A 48 6.83 -7.99 5.11
N SER A 49 5.73 -8.70 5.31
CA SER A 49 5.03 -8.72 6.59
C SER A 49 4.89 -10.14 7.11
N ALA A 50 5.31 -10.36 8.36
CA ALA A 50 5.17 -11.65 9.04
C ALA A 50 3.70 -12.11 9.17
N HIS A 51 2.76 -11.17 9.17
CA HIS A 51 1.33 -11.46 9.15
C HIS A 51 0.91 -12.27 7.90
N TYR A 52 1.55 -12.01 6.75
CA TYR A 52 1.36 -12.73 5.48
C TYR A 52 2.40 -13.82 5.24
N GLY A 53 3.18 -14.20 6.27
CA GLY A 53 4.14 -15.30 6.20
C GLY A 53 5.50 -14.95 5.59
N GLU A 54 5.79 -13.65 5.34
CA GLU A 54 7.05 -13.21 4.77
C GLU A 54 7.88 -12.39 5.77
N THR A 55 9.19 -12.49 5.63
CA THR A 55 10.18 -11.68 6.33
C THR A 55 11.28 -11.24 5.36
N ALA A 56 12.10 -10.25 5.72
CA ALA A 56 13.25 -9.88 4.89
C ALA A 56 14.16 -11.09 4.59
N ALA A 57 14.33 -12.00 5.55
CA ALA A 57 15.13 -13.20 5.35
C ALA A 57 14.51 -14.18 4.34
N THR A 58 13.17 -14.34 4.30
CA THR A 58 12.52 -15.18 3.28
C THR A 58 12.60 -14.54 1.91
N VAL A 59 12.48 -13.22 1.83
CA VAL A 59 12.67 -12.45 0.59
C VAL A 59 14.10 -12.65 0.06
N GLU A 60 15.12 -12.41 0.88
CA GLU A 60 16.53 -12.62 0.51
C GLU A 60 16.81 -14.06 0.05
N ALA A 61 16.16 -15.04 0.66
CA ALA A 61 16.36 -16.44 0.32
C ALA A 61 15.83 -16.81 -1.08
N VAL A 62 14.72 -16.19 -1.54
CA VAL A 62 14.10 -16.54 -2.83
C VAL A 62 14.54 -15.62 -3.97
N LEU A 63 15.04 -14.41 -3.68
CA LEU A 63 15.46 -13.44 -4.70
C LEU A 63 16.49 -13.97 -5.70
N PRO A 64 17.53 -14.73 -5.31
CA PRO A 64 18.51 -15.24 -6.29
C PRO A 64 17.87 -16.04 -7.43
N ASP A 65 16.88 -16.89 -7.12
CA ASP A 65 16.18 -17.71 -8.11
C ASP A 65 15.23 -16.86 -8.97
N LEU A 66 14.56 -15.87 -8.36
CA LEU A 66 13.70 -14.92 -9.08
C LEU A 66 14.52 -14.05 -10.05
N LEU A 67 15.67 -13.54 -9.61
CA LEU A 67 16.55 -12.70 -10.41
C LEU A 67 17.22 -13.48 -11.55
N ALA A 68 17.56 -14.77 -11.33
CA ALA A 68 18.05 -15.66 -12.39
C ALA A 68 17.02 -15.82 -13.53
N VAL A 69 15.72 -15.79 -13.24
CA VAL A 69 14.67 -15.75 -14.29
C VAL A 69 14.78 -14.48 -15.11
N VAL A 70 14.95 -13.32 -14.49
CA VAL A 70 15.09 -12.02 -15.18
C VAL A 70 16.28 -12.05 -16.11
N GLU A 71 17.45 -12.44 -15.60
CA GLU A 71 18.70 -12.55 -16.39
C GLU A 71 18.56 -13.56 -17.53
N SER A 72 17.85 -14.68 -17.32
CA SER A 72 17.64 -15.70 -18.36
C SER A 72 16.75 -15.23 -19.51
N VAL A 73 15.82 -14.31 -19.26
CA VAL A 73 14.93 -13.74 -20.29
C VAL A 73 15.62 -12.58 -21.00
N ASP A 74 16.39 -11.79 -20.28
CA ASP A 74 17.24 -10.72 -20.77
C ASP A 74 16.51 -9.62 -21.61
N ASP A 75 15.23 -9.43 -21.33
CA ASP A 75 14.37 -8.43 -21.96
C ASP A 75 13.44 -7.79 -20.92
N PRO A 76 13.67 -6.53 -20.51
CA PRO A 76 12.84 -5.86 -19.49
C PRO A 76 11.42 -5.56 -19.98
N HIS A 77 11.15 -5.62 -21.29
CA HIS A 77 9.81 -5.44 -21.83
C HIS A 77 8.99 -6.74 -21.84
N ALA A 78 9.63 -7.91 -21.65
CA ALA A 78 8.96 -9.21 -21.62
C ALA A 78 8.26 -9.49 -20.28
N ILE A 79 7.68 -8.46 -19.62
CA ILE A 79 7.13 -8.49 -18.27
C ILE A 79 6.17 -9.66 -18.06
N ALA A 80 5.19 -9.86 -18.94
CA ALA A 80 4.23 -10.94 -18.82
C ALA A 80 4.86 -12.35 -18.93
N ALA A 81 5.96 -12.50 -19.64
CA ALA A 81 6.69 -13.76 -19.73
C ALA A 81 7.51 -14.01 -18.47
N ILE A 82 8.14 -12.96 -17.94
CA ILE A 82 8.89 -13.00 -16.68
C ILE A 82 7.92 -13.30 -15.52
N GLU A 83 6.81 -12.58 -15.39
CA GLU A 83 5.80 -12.79 -14.36
C GLU A 83 5.35 -14.26 -14.26
N ARG A 84 5.01 -14.87 -15.42
CA ARG A 84 4.62 -16.29 -15.44
C ARG A 84 5.72 -17.23 -14.94
N LYS A 85 6.98 -16.92 -15.24
CA LYS A 85 8.13 -17.73 -14.79
C LYS A 85 8.39 -17.51 -13.30
N LEU A 86 8.31 -16.28 -12.80
CA LEU A 86 8.48 -15.96 -11.37
C LEU A 86 7.47 -16.70 -10.50
N ARG A 87 6.20 -16.80 -10.93
CA ARG A 87 5.17 -17.61 -10.25
C ARG A 87 5.50 -19.11 -10.22
N GLY A 88 6.30 -19.61 -11.16
CA GLY A 88 6.76 -21.00 -11.20
C GLY A 88 7.99 -21.27 -10.34
N VAL A 89 8.67 -20.24 -9.84
CA VAL A 89 9.84 -20.39 -8.94
C VAL A 89 9.39 -20.64 -7.51
N VAL A 90 8.46 -19.81 -7.03
CA VAL A 90 7.91 -19.91 -5.67
C VAL A 90 6.45 -19.50 -5.70
N GLU A 91 5.58 -20.29 -5.06
CA GLU A 91 4.14 -20.03 -5.03
C GLU A 91 3.81 -18.83 -4.15
N ASP A 92 4.38 -18.79 -2.96
CA ASP A 92 4.26 -17.70 -2.00
C ASP A 92 5.33 -16.59 -2.24
N ASN A 93 5.63 -15.79 -1.23
CA ASN A 93 6.55 -14.65 -1.28
C ASN A 93 6.15 -13.55 -2.28
N PRO A 94 4.92 -13.00 -2.15
CA PRO A 94 4.44 -11.94 -3.02
C PRO A 94 5.27 -10.66 -2.92
N ALA A 95 5.80 -10.29 -1.74
CA ALA A 95 6.64 -9.11 -1.59
C ALA A 95 7.96 -9.24 -2.38
N ALA A 96 8.59 -10.42 -2.37
CA ALA A 96 9.78 -10.67 -3.18
C ALA A 96 9.49 -10.53 -4.69
N ARG A 97 8.36 -11.07 -5.17
CA ARG A 97 7.94 -10.88 -6.56
C ARG A 97 7.63 -9.43 -6.88
N THR A 98 7.01 -8.69 -5.95
CA THR A 98 6.73 -7.25 -6.10
C THR A 98 8.00 -6.45 -6.33
N ALA A 99 9.06 -6.70 -5.56
CA ALA A 99 10.33 -5.99 -5.75
C ALA A 99 10.90 -6.17 -7.17
N VAL A 100 10.90 -7.40 -7.67
CA VAL A 100 11.37 -7.73 -9.03
C VAL A 100 10.46 -7.11 -10.09
N ASP A 101 9.15 -7.23 -9.93
CA ASP A 101 8.15 -6.69 -10.87
C ASP A 101 8.22 -5.16 -10.98
N VAL A 102 8.31 -4.47 -9.84
CA VAL A 102 8.43 -3.01 -9.80
C VAL A 102 9.73 -2.56 -10.47
N ALA A 103 10.86 -3.21 -10.18
CA ALA A 103 12.14 -2.88 -10.81
C ALA A 103 12.12 -3.06 -12.35
N LEU A 104 11.43 -4.10 -12.84
CA LEU A 104 11.25 -4.33 -14.28
C LEU A 104 10.38 -3.27 -14.93
N HIS A 105 9.25 -2.90 -14.29
CA HIS A 105 8.38 -1.85 -14.82
C HIS A 105 9.06 -0.49 -14.81
N ASP A 106 9.84 -0.19 -13.79
CA ASP A 106 10.63 1.04 -13.68
C ASP A 106 11.67 1.10 -14.82
N LEU A 107 12.44 0.03 -15.01
CA LEU A 107 13.43 -0.06 -16.10
C LEU A 107 12.77 0.06 -17.48
N ALA A 108 11.68 -0.68 -17.72
CA ALA A 108 11.00 -0.65 -19.01
C ALA A 108 10.45 0.74 -19.35
N ALA A 109 9.85 1.44 -18.38
CA ALA A 109 9.34 2.78 -18.58
C ALA A 109 10.46 3.83 -18.72
N LYS A 110 11.58 3.69 -18.01
CA LYS A 110 12.79 4.50 -18.19
C LYS A 110 13.37 4.35 -19.61
N ARG A 111 13.45 3.15 -20.14
CA ARG A 111 13.87 2.90 -21.52
C ARG A 111 12.96 3.55 -22.56
N LEU A 112 11.67 3.64 -22.28
CA LEU A 112 10.71 4.36 -23.13
C LEU A 112 10.76 5.89 -22.94
N GLY A 113 11.48 6.38 -21.93
CA GLY A 113 11.60 7.80 -21.63
C GLY A 113 10.30 8.43 -21.09
N VAL A 114 9.43 7.66 -20.43
CA VAL A 114 8.15 8.14 -19.92
C VAL A 114 7.93 7.71 -18.47
N PRO A 115 7.15 8.46 -17.67
CA PRO A 115 6.63 7.97 -16.41
C PRO A 115 5.70 6.77 -16.60
N LEU A 116 5.67 5.84 -15.64
CA LEU A 116 4.95 4.59 -15.75
C LEU A 116 3.42 4.77 -15.98
N TYR A 117 2.78 5.75 -15.32
CA TYR A 117 1.36 6.04 -15.55
C TYR A 117 1.08 6.43 -17.03
N ARG A 118 2.00 7.14 -17.67
CA ARG A 118 1.87 7.52 -19.09
C ARG A 118 2.04 6.32 -20.02
N GLN A 119 2.94 5.39 -19.69
CA GLN A 119 3.05 4.12 -20.42
C GLN A 119 1.72 3.35 -20.40
N TRP A 120 0.93 3.49 -19.34
CA TRP A 120 -0.38 2.86 -19.21
C TRP A 120 -1.53 3.70 -19.75
N GLY A 121 -1.27 4.92 -20.22
CA GLY A 121 -2.30 5.84 -20.75
C GLY A 121 -3.25 6.36 -19.66
N LEU A 122 -2.79 6.45 -18.40
CA LEU A 122 -3.59 6.93 -17.28
C LEU A 122 -3.54 8.45 -17.16
N ASP A 123 -4.64 9.02 -16.70
CA ASP A 123 -4.80 10.45 -16.43
C ASP A 123 -4.40 10.76 -14.97
N PRO A 124 -3.31 11.49 -14.71
CA PRO A 124 -2.86 11.77 -13.36
C PRO A 124 -3.84 12.62 -12.55
N GLU A 125 -4.74 13.39 -13.20
CA GLU A 125 -5.74 14.22 -12.53
C GLU A 125 -6.85 13.35 -11.86
N GLN A 126 -6.95 12.08 -12.20
CA GLN A 126 -7.90 11.15 -11.59
C GLN A 126 -7.38 10.50 -10.31
N ALA A 127 -6.13 10.79 -9.89
CA ALA A 127 -5.58 10.23 -8.66
C ALA A 127 -6.34 10.75 -7.43
N PRO A 128 -6.89 9.88 -6.57
CA PRO A 128 -7.48 10.31 -5.30
C PRO A 128 -6.39 10.78 -4.34
N LYS A 129 -6.79 11.56 -3.34
CA LYS A 129 -5.93 11.92 -2.23
C LYS A 129 -5.54 10.69 -1.42
N THR A 130 -4.27 10.61 -1.00
CA THR A 130 -3.82 9.59 -0.04
C THR A 130 -4.16 9.99 1.39
N SER A 131 -4.44 9.01 2.24
CA SER A 131 -4.52 9.22 3.67
C SER A 131 -3.12 9.34 4.30
N PHE A 132 -3.07 9.98 5.46
CA PHE A 132 -1.94 9.93 6.39
C PHE A 132 -2.36 9.18 7.65
N THR A 133 -1.56 8.18 8.06
CA THR A 133 -1.94 7.26 9.14
C THR A 133 -1.49 7.76 10.51
N ILE A 134 -2.44 7.86 11.43
CA ILE A 134 -2.21 8.08 12.86
C ILE A 134 -2.20 6.71 13.55
N GLY A 135 -1.02 6.23 13.92
CA GLY A 135 -0.85 4.98 14.69
C GLY A 135 -1.39 5.11 16.11
N LEU A 136 -1.73 3.97 16.72
CA LEU A 136 -2.21 3.92 18.10
C LEU A 136 -1.19 4.48 19.08
N ASP A 137 -1.69 5.29 20.02
CA ASP A 137 -0.91 5.87 21.10
C ASP A 137 -1.86 6.28 22.26
N GLU A 138 -1.35 6.93 23.29
CA GLU A 138 -2.20 7.63 24.26
C GLU A 138 -3.01 8.73 23.55
N THR A 139 -4.26 8.93 23.96
CA THR A 139 -5.22 9.84 23.28
C THR A 139 -4.66 11.25 23.08
N ASP A 140 -3.96 11.80 24.10
CA ASP A 140 -3.32 13.13 23.99
C ASP A 140 -2.20 13.16 22.93
N ARG A 141 -1.42 12.07 22.82
CA ARG A 141 -0.39 11.97 21.79
C ARG A 141 -1.00 11.84 20.40
N MET A 142 -2.11 11.13 20.26
CA MET A 142 -2.85 11.05 18.97
C MET A 142 -3.41 12.41 18.58
N ARG A 143 -3.87 13.25 19.52
CA ARG A 143 -4.24 14.66 19.28
C ARG A 143 -3.06 15.47 18.72
N GLU A 144 -1.89 15.34 19.32
CA GLU A 144 -0.66 16.03 18.86
C GLU A 144 -0.29 15.61 17.44
N LYS A 145 -0.25 14.30 17.16
CA LYS A 145 0.02 13.74 15.82
C LYS A 145 -1.01 14.23 14.79
N THR A 146 -2.28 14.30 15.17
CA THR A 146 -3.35 14.80 14.31
C THR A 146 -3.14 16.27 13.95
N ARG A 147 -2.82 17.13 14.94
CA ARG A 147 -2.52 18.55 14.66
C ARG A 147 -1.32 18.71 13.74
N ALA A 148 -0.25 17.98 13.99
CA ALA A 148 0.94 18.00 13.13
C ALA A 148 0.58 17.60 11.68
N ALA A 149 -0.18 16.52 11.49
CA ALA A 149 -0.61 16.08 10.16
C ALA A 149 -1.47 17.15 9.45
N VAL A 150 -2.41 17.78 10.16
CA VAL A 150 -3.24 18.87 9.60
C VAL A 150 -2.38 20.10 9.26
N ASP A 151 -1.43 20.47 10.11
CA ASP A 151 -0.51 21.58 9.88
C ASP A 151 0.41 21.31 8.67
N ASP A 152 0.75 20.06 8.40
CA ASP A 152 1.51 19.60 7.22
C ASP A 152 0.62 19.45 5.96
N GLY A 153 -0.68 19.79 6.06
CA GLY A 153 -1.60 19.83 4.92
C GLY A 153 -2.34 18.54 4.61
N TYR A 154 -2.28 17.54 5.49
CA TYR A 154 -3.07 16.31 5.31
C TYR A 154 -4.52 16.54 5.67
N ASP A 155 -5.42 16.38 4.71
CA ASP A 155 -6.88 16.51 4.87
C ASP A 155 -7.64 15.17 4.76
N VAL A 156 -6.91 14.07 4.64
CA VAL A 156 -7.41 12.70 4.74
C VAL A 156 -6.57 11.95 5.77
N LEU A 157 -7.21 11.52 6.84
CA LEU A 157 -6.54 10.86 7.97
C LEU A 157 -7.05 9.42 8.11
N LYS A 158 -6.15 8.47 8.29
CA LYS A 158 -6.46 7.09 8.65
C LYS A 158 -6.07 6.84 10.10
N ILE A 159 -7.03 6.41 10.92
CA ILE A 159 -6.84 6.24 12.35
C ILE A 159 -6.81 4.75 12.68
N LYS A 160 -5.71 4.29 13.28
CA LYS A 160 -5.64 2.92 13.78
C LYS A 160 -6.46 2.79 15.05
N LEU A 161 -7.25 1.73 15.12
CA LEU A 161 -8.14 1.38 16.24
C LEU A 161 -7.85 -0.05 16.73
N GLY A 162 -8.67 -0.53 17.67
CA GLY A 162 -8.54 -1.87 18.25
C GLY A 162 -8.17 -1.83 19.73
N THR A 163 -8.66 -0.82 20.44
CA THR A 163 -8.52 -0.64 21.89
C THR A 163 -9.89 -0.52 22.56
N ASP A 164 -9.91 -0.37 23.88
CA ASP A 164 -11.12 -0.04 24.62
C ASP A 164 -11.50 1.45 24.59
N ARG A 165 -10.65 2.29 23.93
CA ARG A 165 -10.78 3.75 23.80
C ARG A 165 -11.13 4.21 22.38
N ASP A 166 -11.49 3.33 21.47
CA ASP A 166 -11.63 3.63 20.03
C ASP A 166 -12.56 4.82 19.74
N GLU A 167 -13.72 4.90 20.41
CA GLU A 167 -14.62 6.04 20.25
C GLU A 167 -14.03 7.35 20.79
N GLU A 168 -13.33 7.30 21.94
CA GLU A 168 -12.62 8.44 22.54
C GLU A 168 -11.52 8.95 21.59
N ILE A 169 -10.75 8.03 20.99
CA ILE A 169 -9.69 8.35 20.01
C ILE A 169 -10.28 9.08 18.81
N VAL A 170 -11.33 8.55 18.19
CA VAL A 170 -11.95 9.17 17.02
C VAL A 170 -12.58 10.53 17.37
N ALA A 171 -13.22 10.67 18.53
CA ALA A 171 -13.71 11.95 19.02
C ALA A 171 -12.58 12.98 19.16
N ALA A 172 -11.46 12.57 19.75
CA ALA A 172 -10.29 13.41 19.95
C ALA A 172 -9.66 13.86 18.61
N VAL A 173 -9.54 12.95 17.64
CA VAL A 173 -9.04 13.26 16.29
C VAL A 173 -9.99 14.21 15.57
N ARG A 174 -11.31 13.98 15.65
CA ARG A 174 -12.33 14.86 15.02
C ARG A 174 -12.31 16.28 15.59
N GLU A 175 -12.07 16.44 16.90
CA GLU A 175 -11.92 17.76 17.53
C GLU A 175 -10.71 18.53 16.95
N GLU A 176 -9.55 17.85 16.73
CA GLU A 176 -8.34 18.48 16.19
C GLU A 176 -8.39 18.67 14.67
N ALA A 177 -9.14 17.84 13.95
CA ALA A 177 -9.27 17.85 12.49
C ALA A 177 -10.75 17.91 12.05
N PRO A 178 -11.49 19.02 12.32
CA PRO A 178 -12.92 19.10 12.09
C PRO A 178 -13.34 18.94 10.63
N GLU A 179 -12.50 19.36 9.69
CA GLU A 179 -12.78 19.33 8.25
C GLU A 179 -12.15 18.12 7.53
N ALA A 180 -11.26 17.36 8.18
CA ALA A 180 -10.59 16.23 7.54
C ALA A 180 -11.55 15.08 7.27
N ARG A 181 -11.33 14.35 6.19
CA ARG A 181 -11.94 13.04 5.97
C ARG A 181 -11.23 12.03 6.88
N ILE A 182 -12.01 11.31 7.68
CA ILE A 182 -11.49 10.31 8.61
C ILE A 182 -11.88 8.92 8.13
N ARG A 183 -10.88 8.06 7.99
CA ARG A 183 -10.99 6.62 7.78
C ARG A 183 -10.49 5.91 9.03
N VAL A 184 -11.01 4.75 9.33
CA VAL A 184 -10.54 3.98 10.49
C VAL A 184 -10.18 2.57 10.09
N ASP A 185 -9.16 2.02 10.74
CA ASP A 185 -8.69 0.65 10.51
C ASP A 185 -8.59 -0.07 11.86
N ALA A 186 -9.42 -1.08 12.04
CA ALA A 186 -9.47 -1.87 13.26
C ALA A 186 -8.45 -3.03 13.25
N ASN A 187 -7.82 -3.31 12.11
CA ASN A 187 -6.84 -4.40 11.95
C ASN A 187 -7.28 -5.69 12.64
N GLU A 188 -8.50 -6.17 12.35
CA GLU A 188 -9.06 -7.43 12.84
C GLU A 188 -9.41 -7.45 14.36
N ALA A 189 -9.44 -6.31 15.05
CA ALA A 189 -9.47 -6.29 16.51
C ALA A 189 -10.86 -6.56 17.11
N TRP A 190 -11.95 -6.35 16.36
CA TRP A 190 -13.30 -6.43 16.94
C TRP A 190 -13.96 -7.78 16.70
N THR A 191 -14.87 -8.13 17.60
CA THR A 191 -15.86 -9.18 17.32
C THR A 191 -16.97 -8.61 16.39
N PRO A 192 -17.71 -9.45 15.64
CA PRO A 192 -18.76 -8.96 14.74
C PRO A 192 -19.81 -8.07 15.41
N ARG A 193 -20.17 -8.38 16.68
CA ARG A 193 -21.14 -7.57 17.43
C ARG A 193 -20.55 -6.24 17.93
N GLU A 194 -19.28 -6.21 18.25
CA GLU A 194 -18.56 -4.97 18.60
C GLU A 194 -18.44 -4.09 17.38
N ALA A 195 -18.04 -4.66 16.23
CA ALA A 195 -17.92 -3.94 14.97
C ALA A 195 -19.22 -3.21 14.60
N VAL A 196 -20.38 -3.89 14.64
CA VAL A 196 -21.69 -3.24 14.36
C VAL A 196 -21.95 -2.09 15.33
N ARG A 197 -21.76 -2.28 16.64
CA ARG A 197 -21.94 -1.19 17.62
C ARG A 197 -20.96 -0.04 17.40
N MET A 198 -19.71 -0.36 16.99
CA MET A 198 -18.70 0.65 16.76
C MET A 198 -19.02 1.46 15.50
N THR A 199 -19.43 0.82 14.40
CA THR A 199 -19.86 1.54 13.19
C THR A 199 -21.01 2.51 13.43
N ASP A 200 -21.99 2.12 14.26
CA ASP A 200 -23.09 3.01 14.67
C ASP A 200 -22.60 4.27 15.43
N ARG A 201 -21.61 4.11 16.32
CA ARG A 201 -21.03 5.22 17.09
C ARG A 201 -20.16 6.11 16.21
N LEU A 202 -19.28 5.49 15.42
CA LEU A 202 -18.31 6.20 14.58
C LEU A 202 -18.99 6.99 13.45
N ALA A 203 -20.18 6.57 13.00
CA ALA A 203 -20.96 7.32 12.02
C ALA A 203 -21.28 8.76 12.49
N SER A 204 -21.48 8.98 13.80
CA SER A 204 -21.74 10.31 14.35
C SER A 204 -20.55 11.27 14.27
N TYR A 205 -19.34 10.76 14.09
CA TYR A 205 -18.11 11.52 13.90
C TYR A 205 -17.75 11.75 12.43
N GLY A 206 -18.60 11.33 11.48
CA GLY A 206 -18.37 11.50 10.04
C GLY A 206 -17.20 10.67 9.52
N VAL A 207 -17.01 9.46 10.05
CA VAL A 207 -16.06 8.49 9.52
C VAL A 207 -16.52 8.03 8.12
N GLU A 208 -15.59 7.99 7.15
CA GLU A 208 -15.88 7.66 5.76
C GLU A 208 -16.15 6.16 5.58
N PHE A 209 -15.33 5.30 6.15
CA PHE A 209 -15.49 3.84 6.17
C PHE A 209 -14.66 3.19 7.29
N VAL A 210 -14.93 1.91 7.55
CA VAL A 210 -14.20 1.07 8.51
C VAL A 210 -13.47 -0.04 7.77
N GLU A 211 -12.14 -0.10 7.94
CA GLU A 211 -11.29 -1.13 7.35
C GLU A 211 -11.09 -2.29 8.32
N GLN A 212 -11.23 -3.51 7.79
CA GLN A 212 -11.03 -4.83 8.40
C GLN A 212 -11.44 -4.89 9.88
N PRO A 213 -12.75 -4.77 10.16
CA PRO A 213 -13.25 -4.73 11.54
C PRO A 213 -13.07 -6.04 12.30
N VAL A 214 -13.14 -7.19 11.60
CA VAL A 214 -13.12 -8.53 12.18
C VAL A 214 -12.01 -9.38 11.54
N PRO A 215 -11.56 -10.47 12.19
CA PRO A 215 -10.53 -11.37 11.63
C PRO A 215 -10.90 -11.88 10.23
N ALA A 216 -9.92 -11.93 9.32
CA ALA A 216 -10.07 -12.51 7.99
C ALA A 216 -10.48 -13.98 8.02
N SER A 217 -10.15 -14.69 9.11
CA SER A 217 -10.56 -16.07 9.35
C SER A 217 -12.07 -16.23 9.68
N ASP A 218 -12.81 -15.11 9.86
CA ASP A 218 -14.26 -15.10 10.12
C ASP A 218 -15.04 -14.40 8.98
N PRO A 219 -15.14 -15.02 7.79
CA PRO A 219 -15.83 -14.43 6.64
C PRO A 219 -17.35 -14.24 6.88
N GLU A 220 -17.97 -15.07 7.71
CA GLU A 220 -19.39 -14.90 8.08
C GLU A 220 -19.58 -13.76 9.10
N GLY A 221 -18.59 -13.54 9.96
CA GLY A 221 -18.54 -12.37 10.83
C GLY A 221 -18.40 -11.08 10.03
N LEU A 222 -17.56 -11.05 8.99
CA LEU A 222 -17.44 -9.91 8.09
C LEU A 222 -18.76 -9.62 7.38
N ARG A 223 -19.43 -10.65 6.84
CA ARG A 223 -20.76 -10.53 6.23
C ARG A 223 -21.80 -10.01 7.21
N PHE A 224 -21.79 -10.52 8.45
CA PHE A 224 -22.69 -10.05 9.50
C PHE A 224 -22.53 -8.56 9.79
N VAL A 225 -21.28 -8.06 9.80
CA VAL A 225 -20.97 -6.63 9.96
C VAL A 225 -21.44 -5.85 8.74
N TYR A 226 -21.06 -6.24 7.54
CA TYR A 226 -21.44 -5.59 6.28
C TYR A 226 -22.94 -5.36 6.14
N GLU A 227 -23.75 -6.39 6.41
CA GLU A 227 -25.22 -6.30 6.32
C GLU A 227 -25.86 -5.37 7.37
N ARG A 228 -25.13 -4.97 8.41
CA ARG A 228 -25.68 -4.23 9.58
C ARG A 228 -24.92 -2.96 9.92
N SER A 229 -23.81 -2.72 9.28
CA SER A 229 -22.98 -1.55 9.52
C SER A 229 -23.68 -0.27 9.08
N ALA A 230 -23.52 0.79 9.87
CA ALA A 230 -23.94 2.15 9.49
C ALA A 230 -22.93 2.84 8.56
N LEU A 231 -21.73 2.25 8.38
CA LEU A 231 -20.63 2.78 7.57
C LEU A 231 -20.22 1.75 6.53
N PRO A 232 -19.69 2.16 5.38
CA PRO A 232 -19.06 1.25 4.42
C PRO A 232 -17.94 0.43 5.07
N ILE A 233 -17.75 -0.80 4.59
CA ILE A 233 -16.73 -1.74 5.08
C ILE A 233 -15.68 -1.97 4.01
N ALA A 234 -14.40 -1.86 4.39
CA ALA A 234 -13.26 -2.18 3.55
C ALA A 234 -12.58 -3.47 4.01
N ALA A 235 -12.30 -4.38 3.07
CA ALA A 235 -11.57 -5.63 3.31
C ALA A 235 -10.10 -5.46 2.96
N ASP A 236 -9.19 -5.61 3.95
CA ASP A 236 -7.73 -5.65 3.77
C ASP A 236 -7.21 -7.08 3.87
N GLU A 237 -7.15 -7.62 5.08
CA GLU A 237 -6.65 -8.96 5.35
C GLU A 237 -7.56 -10.05 4.73
N SER A 238 -8.82 -9.74 4.50
CA SER A 238 -9.77 -10.64 3.82
C SER A 238 -9.64 -10.65 2.29
N CYS A 239 -8.84 -9.75 1.69
CA CYS A 239 -8.63 -9.66 0.24
C CYS A 239 -7.14 -9.53 -0.08
N VAL A 240 -6.46 -10.66 -0.26
CA VAL A 240 -5.00 -10.73 -0.46
C VAL A 240 -4.64 -10.95 -1.92
N THR A 241 -5.36 -11.83 -2.61
CA THR A 241 -5.09 -12.27 -3.98
C THR A 241 -6.31 -12.13 -4.89
N LEU A 242 -6.12 -12.28 -6.20
CA LEU A 242 -7.20 -12.17 -7.17
C LEU A 242 -8.41 -13.09 -6.89
N PRO A 243 -8.25 -14.36 -6.49
CA PRO A 243 -9.37 -15.23 -6.10
C PRO A 243 -10.21 -14.72 -4.92
N ASP A 244 -9.63 -13.88 -4.03
CA ASP A 244 -10.35 -13.35 -2.88
C ASP A 244 -11.37 -12.28 -3.27
N VAL A 245 -11.15 -11.56 -4.36
CA VAL A 245 -12.04 -10.47 -4.82
C VAL A 245 -13.49 -10.96 -4.97
N PRO A 246 -13.81 -12.01 -5.74
CA PRO A 246 -15.17 -12.53 -5.80
C PRO A 246 -15.64 -13.13 -4.47
N ALA A 247 -14.73 -13.63 -3.62
CA ALA A 247 -15.08 -14.24 -2.34
C ALA A 247 -15.55 -13.21 -1.30
N VAL A 248 -15.09 -11.94 -1.40
CA VAL A 248 -15.52 -10.86 -0.48
C VAL A 248 -16.60 -9.95 -1.06
N ALA A 249 -16.98 -10.12 -2.32
CA ALA A 249 -17.88 -9.21 -3.03
C ALA A 249 -19.32 -9.10 -2.43
N ASP A 250 -19.75 -10.06 -1.62
CA ASP A 250 -21.04 -10.06 -0.96
C ASP A 250 -20.95 -9.69 0.54
N ARG A 251 -19.79 -9.18 0.99
CA ARG A 251 -19.51 -8.90 2.41
C ARG A 251 -18.58 -7.70 2.65
N THR A 252 -18.38 -6.86 1.63
CA THR A 252 -17.63 -5.60 1.73
C THR A 252 -18.09 -4.63 0.65
N ASP A 253 -17.85 -3.33 0.86
CA ASP A 253 -18.06 -2.27 -0.14
C ASP A 253 -16.76 -1.95 -0.88
N ILE A 254 -15.63 -2.04 -0.18
CA ILE A 254 -14.31 -1.60 -0.63
C ILE A 254 -13.32 -2.75 -0.47
N VAL A 255 -12.45 -2.97 -1.45
CA VAL A 255 -11.29 -3.86 -1.29
C VAL A 255 -10.01 -3.03 -1.18
N ASN A 256 -9.23 -3.26 -0.12
CA ASN A 256 -7.92 -2.67 0.04
C ASN A 256 -6.85 -3.61 -0.54
N LEU A 257 -6.32 -3.27 -1.70
CA LEU A 257 -5.23 -3.98 -2.35
C LEU A 257 -3.89 -3.47 -1.81
N LYS A 258 -2.87 -4.32 -1.80
CA LYS A 258 -1.47 -3.91 -1.52
C LYS A 258 -0.55 -4.69 -2.46
N LEU A 259 0.44 -4.01 -3.05
CA LEU A 259 1.40 -4.67 -3.95
C LEU A 259 2.11 -5.82 -3.24
N MET A 260 2.46 -5.61 -1.97
CA MET A 260 3.15 -6.60 -1.12
C MET A 260 2.31 -7.84 -0.82
N LYS A 261 0.98 -7.73 -0.90
CA LYS A 261 0.06 -8.87 -0.74
C LYS A 261 -0.14 -9.63 -2.05
N CYS A 262 -0.35 -8.91 -3.14
CA CYS A 262 -0.75 -9.54 -4.41
C CYS A 262 0.42 -9.94 -5.32
N GLY A 263 1.61 -9.39 -5.10
CA GLY A 263 2.83 -9.79 -5.82
C GLY A 263 3.10 -9.00 -7.09
N GLY A 264 2.73 -7.71 -7.12
CA GLY A 264 3.17 -6.75 -8.13
C GLY A 264 2.06 -6.04 -8.90
N LEU A 265 2.47 -5.16 -9.78
CA LEU A 265 1.61 -4.24 -10.53
C LEU A 265 0.62 -4.94 -11.49
N PRO A 266 1.00 -6.00 -12.24
CA PRO A 266 0.06 -6.69 -13.12
C PRO A 266 -1.08 -7.37 -12.37
N GLU A 267 -0.78 -7.96 -11.18
CA GLU A 267 -1.82 -8.60 -10.38
C GLU A 267 -2.74 -7.56 -9.76
N ALA A 268 -2.20 -6.47 -9.21
CA ALA A 268 -3.00 -5.36 -8.70
C ALA A 268 -3.97 -4.84 -9.77
N ARG A 269 -3.53 -4.64 -11.01
CA ARG A 269 -4.40 -4.21 -12.12
C ARG A 269 -5.49 -5.23 -12.44
N ARG A 270 -5.20 -6.52 -12.38
CA ARG A 270 -6.22 -7.59 -12.55
C ARG A 270 -7.24 -7.56 -11.42
N MET A 271 -6.78 -7.36 -10.17
CA MET A 271 -7.65 -7.25 -9.00
C MET A 271 -8.54 -6.01 -9.07
N ILE A 272 -8.01 -4.85 -9.49
CA ILE A 272 -8.80 -3.63 -9.73
C ILE A 272 -9.92 -3.90 -10.75
N ALA A 273 -9.61 -4.52 -11.89
CA ALA A 273 -10.60 -4.82 -12.91
C ALA A 273 -11.66 -5.82 -12.41
N ALA A 274 -11.24 -6.83 -11.64
CA ALA A 274 -12.16 -7.79 -11.04
C ALA A 274 -13.07 -7.13 -9.99
N ALA A 275 -12.54 -6.30 -9.11
CA ALA A 275 -13.31 -5.57 -8.10
C ALA A 275 -14.39 -4.68 -8.76
N ARG A 276 -14.01 -3.92 -9.78
CA ARG A 276 -14.95 -3.11 -10.58
C ARG A 276 -16.06 -3.95 -11.22
N ALA A 277 -15.73 -5.12 -11.77
CA ALA A 277 -16.71 -6.04 -12.37
C ALA A 277 -17.70 -6.60 -11.33
N HIS A 278 -17.30 -6.67 -10.06
CA HIS A 278 -18.16 -7.05 -8.94
C HIS A 278 -18.86 -5.87 -8.25
N GLY A 279 -18.69 -4.63 -8.75
CA GLY A 279 -19.32 -3.42 -8.21
C GLY A 279 -18.66 -2.92 -6.91
N LEU A 280 -17.45 -3.37 -6.61
CA LEU A 280 -16.69 -2.92 -5.44
C LEU A 280 -15.90 -1.64 -5.75
N GLU A 281 -15.77 -0.79 -4.76
CA GLU A 281 -14.80 0.30 -4.75
C GLU A 281 -13.41 -0.24 -4.41
N VAL A 282 -12.36 0.46 -4.85
CA VAL A 282 -10.99 -0.01 -4.74
C VAL A 282 -10.13 1.01 -4.00
N MET A 283 -9.49 0.56 -2.96
CA MET A 283 -8.39 1.23 -2.28
C MET A 283 -7.07 0.52 -2.60
N LEU A 284 -6.00 1.26 -2.73
CA LEU A 284 -4.64 0.73 -2.70
C LEU A 284 -3.95 1.25 -1.45
N GLY A 285 -3.56 0.34 -0.58
CA GLY A 285 -2.76 0.59 0.60
C GLY A 285 -1.31 0.13 0.43
N CYS A 286 -0.55 0.29 1.50
CA CYS A 286 0.86 -0.10 1.57
C CYS A 286 1.20 -0.75 2.91
N MET A 287 2.44 -1.19 3.04
CA MET A 287 3.12 -1.44 4.30
C MET A 287 3.97 -0.20 4.64
N ILE A 288 4.83 -0.27 5.65
CA ILE A 288 5.88 0.75 5.82
C ILE A 288 6.99 0.41 4.83
N GLU A 289 7.07 1.20 3.78
CA GLU A 289 7.84 0.91 2.57
C GLU A 289 8.71 2.11 2.17
N THR A 290 9.91 1.83 1.64
CA THR A 290 10.72 2.86 0.98
C THR A 290 10.02 3.40 -0.27
N ASN A 291 10.37 4.61 -0.68
CA ASN A 291 9.93 5.21 -1.94
C ASN A 291 10.31 4.36 -3.19
N ALA A 292 11.28 3.45 -3.08
CA ALA A 292 11.58 2.49 -4.14
C ALA A 292 10.39 1.54 -4.46
N ALA A 293 9.43 1.40 -3.53
CA ALA A 293 8.19 0.65 -3.73
C ALA A 293 6.96 1.56 -3.85
N ILE A 294 6.79 2.53 -2.93
CA ILE A 294 5.62 3.44 -2.89
C ILE A 294 5.47 4.20 -4.20
N ALA A 295 6.57 4.64 -4.82
CA ALA A 295 6.51 5.35 -6.08
C ALA A 295 5.76 4.57 -7.16
N ALA A 296 5.98 3.26 -7.26
CA ALA A 296 5.27 2.41 -8.22
C ALA A 296 3.77 2.31 -7.92
N ALA A 297 3.39 2.18 -6.65
CA ALA A 297 2.00 2.14 -6.21
C ALA A 297 1.25 3.43 -6.58
N CYS A 298 1.88 4.59 -6.44
CA CYS A 298 1.30 5.88 -6.84
C CYS A 298 0.85 5.92 -8.31
N HIS A 299 1.52 5.21 -9.22
CA HIS A 299 1.13 5.17 -10.63
C HIS A 299 -0.20 4.45 -10.89
N LEU A 300 -0.68 3.64 -9.95
CA LEU A 300 -2.01 3.04 -10.03
C LEU A 300 -3.12 3.97 -9.51
N ALA A 301 -2.77 5.06 -8.81
CA ALA A 301 -3.74 5.96 -8.19
C ALA A 301 -4.88 6.39 -9.13
N PRO A 302 -4.66 6.73 -10.40
CA PRO A 302 -5.76 7.10 -11.31
C PRO A 302 -6.81 6.02 -11.57
N LEU A 303 -6.59 4.78 -11.12
CA LEU A 303 -7.52 3.66 -11.25
C LEU A 303 -8.35 3.41 -9.98
N LEU A 304 -8.09 4.16 -8.91
CA LEU A 304 -8.59 3.90 -7.56
C LEU A 304 -9.71 4.87 -7.17
N ASP A 305 -10.51 4.48 -6.16
CA ASP A 305 -11.42 5.38 -5.44
C ASP A 305 -10.75 5.97 -4.21
N TYR A 306 -9.85 5.20 -3.59
CA TYR A 306 -9.13 5.58 -2.36
C TYR A 306 -7.65 5.22 -2.47
N ALA A 307 -6.79 6.05 -1.89
CA ALA A 307 -5.37 5.77 -1.73
C ALA A 307 -4.98 5.86 -0.25
N ASP A 308 -4.04 4.99 0.15
CA ASP A 308 -3.44 4.90 1.48
C ASP A 308 -1.95 4.55 1.29
N LEU A 309 -1.20 5.52 0.69
CA LEU A 309 0.16 5.33 0.17
C LEU A 309 1.18 6.17 0.94
N ASP A 310 1.04 6.21 2.24
CA ASP A 310 1.83 7.01 3.17
C ASP A 310 3.03 6.25 3.79
N GLY A 311 3.27 4.99 3.39
CA GLY A 311 4.29 4.14 4.03
C GLY A 311 5.69 4.73 4.08
N ALA A 312 6.09 5.50 3.06
CA ALA A 312 7.37 6.20 3.04
C ALA A 312 7.36 7.50 3.87
N LEU A 313 6.19 8.09 4.13
CA LEU A 313 6.04 9.32 4.93
C LEU A 313 6.19 9.05 6.44
N LEU A 314 6.12 7.79 6.85
CA LEU A 314 6.31 7.37 8.24
C LEU A 314 7.80 7.12 8.59
N LEU A 315 8.68 7.19 7.61
CA LEU A 315 10.12 6.97 7.78
C LEU A 315 10.82 8.24 8.26
N ASP A 316 11.82 8.09 9.14
CA ASP A 316 12.72 9.17 9.55
C ASP A 316 13.71 9.51 8.42
N ASP A 317 14.19 8.47 7.74
CA ASP A 317 15.11 8.59 6.60
C ASP A 317 14.79 7.54 5.53
N ASP A 318 14.94 7.93 4.27
CA ASP A 318 14.80 7.05 3.09
C ASP A 318 15.85 7.41 2.05
N GLU A 319 16.69 6.44 1.69
CA GLU A 319 17.68 6.61 0.61
C GLU A 319 17.05 6.88 -0.76
N TYR A 320 15.74 6.75 -0.89
CA TYR A 320 15.01 6.96 -2.14
C TYR A 320 13.98 8.08 -2.03
N ALA A 321 13.96 8.96 -3.01
CA ALA A 321 12.84 9.84 -3.28
C ALA A 321 11.96 9.24 -4.37
N GLY A 322 10.65 9.48 -4.31
CA GLY A 322 9.67 8.93 -5.25
C GLY A 322 8.75 9.99 -5.86
N VAL A 323 7.49 9.60 -6.07
CA VAL A 323 6.42 10.52 -6.47
C VAL A 323 6.19 11.53 -5.35
N PRO A 324 6.21 12.85 -5.63
CA PRO A 324 5.93 13.84 -4.59
C PRO A 324 4.50 13.69 -4.06
N ILE A 325 4.36 13.74 -2.75
CA ILE A 325 3.08 13.85 -2.04
C ILE A 325 3.09 15.21 -1.34
N ASP A 326 2.10 16.05 -1.66
CA ASP A 326 1.97 17.42 -1.13
C ASP A 326 0.70 17.48 -0.28
N GLY A 327 0.86 17.47 1.05
CA GLY A 327 -0.25 17.12 1.94
C GLY A 327 -0.82 15.77 1.54
N SER A 328 -2.12 15.70 1.26
CA SER A 328 -2.75 14.45 0.77
C SER A 328 -2.67 14.24 -0.75
N GLU A 329 -2.17 15.19 -1.54
CA GLU A 329 -2.16 15.13 -3.00
C GLU A 329 -1.01 14.30 -3.57
N ILE A 330 -1.31 13.26 -4.36
CA ILE A 330 -0.31 12.47 -5.10
C ILE A 330 0.03 13.19 -6.42
N ARG A 331 1.23 13.75 -6.51
CA ARG A 331 1.65 14.65 -7.61
C ARG A 331 2.32 13.87 -8.75
N LEU A 332 1.57 13.02 -9.45
CA LEU A 332 2.07 12.31 -10.62
C LEU A 332 2.46 13.25 -11.77
N ASP A 333 1.75 14.37 -11.92
CA ASP A 333 2.03 15.43 -12.88
C ASP A 333 3.46 16.00 -12.73
N ALA A 334 3.92 16.16 -11.49
CA ALA A 334 5.24 16.70 -11.18
C ALA A 334 6.40 15.81 -11.71
N LEU A 335 6.17 14.53 -12.01
CA LEU A 335 7.20 13.68 -12.60
C LEU A 335 7.59 14.14 -14.00
N ALA A 336 6.61 14.46 -14.83
CA ALA A 336 6.85 14.95 -16.19
C ALA A 336 7.54 16.33 -16.18
N ASP A 337 7.11 17.22 -15.30
CA ASP A 337 7.68 18.56 -15.14
C ASP A 337 9.15 18.54 -14.70
N ARG A 338 9.52 17.51 -13.91
CA ARG A 338 10.90 17.28 -13.44
C ARG A 338 11.73 16.43 -14.41
N GLY A 339 11.17 15.99 -15.55
CA GLY A 339 11.84 15.10 -16.49
C GLY A 339 12.13 13.70 -15.94
N LEU A 340 11.34 13.27 -14.93
CA LEU A 340 11.48 11.93 -14.33
C LEU A 340 10.70 10.90 -15.12
N THR A 341 11.30 9.73 -15.28
CA THR A 341 10.75 8.58 -16.03
C THR A 341 10.65 7.35 -15.11
N GLY A 342 10.10 6.26 -15.62
CA GLY A 342 9.88 5.07 -14.81
C GLY A 342 8.85 5.33 -13.72
N THR A 343 9.12 4.82 -12.52
CA THR A 343 8.34 5.08 -11.31
C THR A 343 8.63 6.45 -10.68
N GLY A 344 9.68 7.14 -11.15
CA GLY A 344 10.18 8.34 -10.52
C GLY A 344 11.05 8.09 -9.28
N ALA A 345 11.19 6.82 -8.86
CA ALA A 345 12.07 6.46 -7.76
C ALA A 345 13.54 6.72 -8.15
N ARG A 346 14.26 7.43 -7.28
CA ARG A 346 15.69 7.75 -7.45
C ARG A 346 16.38 7.80 -6.11
N ARG A 347 17.64 7.40 -6.06
CA ARG A 347 18.44 7.54 -4.86
C ARG A 347 18.66 9.02 -4.54
N THR A 348 18.52 9.36 -3.28
CA THR A 348 18.86 10.69 -2.74
C THR A 348 20.39 10.82 -2.64
N GLU A 349 20.95 12.01 -2.95
CA GLU A 349 22.38 12.27 -2.87
C GLU A 349 22.87 12.41 -1.43
#